data_070f122e146d5b9cfc53cdd7b4bae3db
#
_entry.id   070f122e146d5b9cfc53cdd7b4bae3db
#
_cell.length_a   1.000
_cell.length_b   1.000
_cell.length_c   1.000
_cell.angle_alpha   90.00
_cell.angle_beta   90.00
_cell.angle_gamma   90.00
#
_symmetry.space_group_name_H-M   'P 1'
#
loop_
_entity.id
_entity.type
_entity.pdbx_description
1 polymer ?
#
loop_
_entity_poly.entity_id
_entity_poly.type
_entity_poly.pdbx_seq_one_letter_code
_entity_poly.pdbx_strand_id
1 'polypeptide(L)'
;MFLADDGHEGDISIPAILISLSDGNKIINYYEKYKNNKDEIKNIRFEIKFDIENKNNIIDFDIWYTPDIEKVYTFLIDFDKYFKVLDDKIKLGIHFITYPHFAYDPNSYTPKEDCLGSGLYCIRPGKLGITDGSLIVLESIKQKCLFDWGIKNEKKIYF
;
A
#
# COMPACT_ATOMS: atom_id res chain seq x y z
N MET A 1 6.22 16.75 -1.62
CA MET A 1 5.54 16.85 -0.33
C MET A 1 5.30 15.43 0.13
N PHE A 2 5.80 15.04 1.31
CA PHE A 2 5.54 13.73 1.88
C PHE A 2 4.41 13.88 2.89
N LEU A 3 3.38 13.05 2.76
CA LEU A 3 2.39 12.87 3.81
C LEU A 3 2.95 11.81 4.75
N ALA A 4 3.14 12.16 6.01
CA ALA A 4 3.51 11.20 7.05
C ALA A 4 2.26 10.70 7.73
N ASP A 5 2.20 9.39 7.95
CA ASP A 5 1.19 8.76 8.78
C ASP A 5 1.52 9.00 10.26
N ASP A 6 0.52 9.38 11.04
CA ASP A 6 0.62 9.57 12.49
C ASP A 6 0.21 8.32 13.29
N GLY A 7 -0.09 7.21 12.61
CA GLY A 7 -0.49 5.95 13.21
C GLY A 7 -1.98 5.83 13.55
N HIS A 8 -2.80 6.80 13.16
CA HIS A 8 -4.25 6.81 13.40
C HIS A 8 -5.11 6.41 12.17
N GLU A 9 -4.49 5.81 11.15
CA GLU A 9 -5.17 5.41 9.90
C GLU A 9 -6.39 4.51 10.13
N GLY A 10 -6.38 3.67 11.15
CA GLY A 10 -7.46 2.73 11.44
C GLY A 10 -8.79 3.39 11.80
N ASP A 11 -8.77 4.65 12.16
CA ASP A 11 -9.96 5.40 12.61
C ASP A 11 -10.60 6.23 11.49
N ILE A 12 -9.92 6.33 10.32
CA ILE A 12 -10.41 7.12 9.19
C ILE A 12 -11.25 6.24 8.26
N SER A 13 -12.55 6.48 8.24
CA SER A 13 -13.52 5.77 7.39
C SER A 13 -13.92 6.51 6.12
N ILE A 14 -13.38 7.71 5.88
CA ILE A 14 -13.67 8.53 4.71
C ILE A 14 -12.49 8.60 3.76
N PRO A 15 -12.70 8.60 2.44
CA PRO A 15 -11.64 8.82 1.48
C PRO A 15 -10.95 10.18 1.70
N ALA A 16 -9.62 10.19 1.72
CA ALA A 16 -8.83 11.41 1.83
C ALA A 16 -8.06 11.65 0.51
N ILE A 17 -8.10 12.87 0.03
CA ILE A 17 -7.37 13.30 -1.17
C ILE A 17 -6.59 14.58 -0.88
N LEU A 18 -5.42 14.71 -1.50
CA LEU A 18 -4.66 15.94 -1.46
C LEU A 18 -5.04 16.82 -2.65
N ILE A 19 -5.44 18.05 -2.38
CA ILE A 19 -5.76 19.04 -3.41
C ILE A 19 -4.81 20.25 -3.32
N SER A 20 -4.77 21.08 -4.37
CA SER A 20 -3.98 22.31 -4.33
C SER A 20 -4.49 23.27 -3.24
N LEU A 21 -3.60 24.06 -2.64
CA LEU A 21 -3.98 25.10 -1.67
C LEU A 21 -5.00 26.09 -2.27
N SER A 22 -4.84 26.42 -3.55
CA SER A 22 -5.75 27.31 -4.29
C SER A 22 -7.17 26.74 -4.33
N ASP A 23 -7.31 25.46 -4.63
CA ASP A 23 -8.62 24.80 -4.75
C ASP A 23 -9.23 24.56 -3.36
N GLY A 24 -8.41 24.20 -2.37
CA GLY A 24 -8.83 24.11 -0.99
C GLY A 24 -9.42 25.43 -0.48
N ASN A 25 -8.76 26.55 -0.76
CA ASN A 25 -9.27 27.88 -0.38
C ASN A 25 -10.58 28.24 -1.09
N LYS A 26 -10.78 27.84 -2.35
CA LYS A 26 -12.08 28.05 -3.03
C LYS A 26 -13.21 27.31 -2.32
N ILE A 27 -12.98 26.05 -1.92
CA ILE A 27 -13.97 25.23 -1.21
C ILE A 27 -14.28 25.85 0.14
N ILE A 28 -13.27 26.23 0.92
CA ILE A 28 -13.44 26.84 2.25
C ILE A 28 -14.21 28.16 2.13
N ASN A 29 -13.84 29.04 1.21
CA ASN A 29 -14.51 30.31 1.00
C ASN A 29 -15.98 30.13 0.58
N TYR A 30 -16.26 29.14 -0.27
CA TYR A 30 -17.63 28.84 -0.63
C TYR A 30 -18.43 28.34 0.57
N TYR A 31 -17.88 27.41 1.35
CA TYR A 31 -18.52 26.92 2.57
C TYR A 31 -18.80 28.06 3.58
N GLU A 32 -17.80 28.89 3.88
CA GLU A 32 -17.96 30.02 4.80
C GLU A 32 -19.04 31.01 4.35
N LYS A 33 -19.13 31.26 3.04
CA LYS A 33 -20.14 32.14 2.47
C LYS A 33 -21.57 31.61 2.68
N TYR A 34 -21.75 30.29 2.58
CA TYR A 34 -23.08 29.68 2.54
C TYR A 34 -23.40 28.80 3.77
N LYS A 35 -22.55 28.71 4.77
CA LYS A 35 -22.71 27.80 5.93
C LYS A 35 -24.04 28.02 6.70
N ASN A 36 -24.65 29.19 6.63
CA ASN A 36 -25.93 29.48 7.24
C ASN A 36 -27.13 29.21 6.33
N ASN A 37 -26.89 28.88 5.05
CA ASN A 37 -27.94 28.53 4.09
C ASN A 37 -27.92 27.02 3.86
N LYS A 38 -28.80 26.30 4.60
CA LYS A 38 -28.84 24.83 4.56
C LYS A 38 -29.18 24.27 3.18
N ASP A 39 -29.93 25.00 2.37
CA ASP A 39 -30.33 24.52 1.06
C ASP A 39 -29.17 24.63 0.05
N GLU A 40 -28.36 25.66 0.13
CA GLU A 40 -27.15 25.83 -0.66
C GLU A 40 -26.08 24.78 -0.29
N ILE A 41 -25.86 24.52 1.00
CA ILE A 41 -24.89 23.53 1.46
C ILE A 41 -25.29 22.11 1.03
N LYS A 42 -26.56 21.75 1.08
CA LYS A 42 -27.04 20.44 0.61
C LYS A 42 -26.76 20.18 -0.86
N ASN A 43 -26.59 21.22 -1.66
CA ASN A 43 -26.30 21.12 -3.08
C ASN A 43 -24.80 20.98 -3.39
N ILE A 44 -23.92 21.12 -2.36
CA ILE A 44 -22.49 20.87 -2.56
C ILE A 44 -22.28 19.36 -2.66
N ARG A 45 -21.78 18.91 -3.81
CA ARG A 45 -21.40 17.52 -4.05
C ARG A 45 -19.95 17.47 -4.49
N PHE A 46 -19.18 16.61 -3.86
CA PHE A 46 -17.83 16.25 -4.30
C PHE A 46 -17.89 14.88 -4.96
N GLU A 47 -17.28 14.77 -6.13
CA GLU A 47 -17.17 13.52 -6.86
C GLU A 47 -15.68 13.28 -7.15
N ILE A 48 -15.17 12.12 -6.73
CA ILE A 48 -13.86 11.65 -7.12
C ILE A 48 -14.07 10.69 -8.28
N LYS A 49 -13.63 11.09 -9.47
CA LYS A 49 -13.75 10.29 -10.67
C LYS A 49 -12.38 9.81 -11.11
N PHE A 50 -12.23 8.52 -11.21
CA PHE A 50 -11.05 7.89 -11.77
C PHE A 50 -11.35 7.50 -13.21
N ASP A 51 -10.71 8.16 -14.16
CA ASP A 51 -10.80 7.77 -15.57
C ASP A 51 -9.84 6.60 -15.81
N ILE A 52 -10.33 5.39 -15.53
CA ILE A 52 -9.57 4.17 -15.76
C ILE A 52 -9.91 3.67 -17.17
N GLU A 53 -8.99 3.84 -18.09
CA GLU A 53 -9.08 3.21 -19.41
C GLU A 53 -8.80 1.70 -19.28
N ASN A 54 -9.83 0.91 -18.99
CA ASN A 54 -9.70 -0.53 -19.01
C ASN A 54 -10.13 -1.09 -20.36
N LYS A 55 -9.18 -1.20 -21.29
CA LYS A 55 -9.44 -1.70 -22.65
C LYS A 55 -9.62 -3.22 -22.72
N ASN A 56 -9.17 -3.96 -21.70
CA ASN A 56 -9.04 -5.42 -21.78
C ASN A 56 -9.94 -6.15 -20.77
N ASN A 57 -10.77 -5.47 -19.98
CA ASN A 57 -11.52 -6.02 -18.85
C ASN A 57 -10.66 -6.80 -17.83
N ILE A 58 -9.35 -6.56 -17.82
CA ILE A 58 -8.39 -7.14 -16.87
C ILE A 58 -7.95 -6.02 -15.93
N ILE A 59 -7.99 -6.28 -14.64
CA ILE A 59 -7.57 -5.37 -13.60
C ILE A 59 -6.13 -5.74 -13.22
N ASP A 60 -5.18 -4.82 -13.43
CA ASP A 60 -3.85 -4.94 -12.86
C ASP A 60 -3.94 -4.57 -11.37
N PHE A 61 -3.56 -5.51 -10.50
CA PHE A 61 -3.64 -5.35 -9.05
C PHE A 61 -2.28 -5.66 -8.42
N ASP A 62 -1.67 -4.65 -7.83
CA ASP A 62 -0.36 -4.77 -7.21
C ASP A 62 -0.46 -4.69 -5.68
N ILE A 63 0.11 -5.70 -5.01
CA ILE A 63 0.21 -5.73 -3.54
C ILE A 63 1.64 -5.40 -3.13
N TRP A 64 1.80 -4.37 -2.32
CA TRP A 64 3.08 -3.94 -1.76
C TRP A 64 3.09 -4.18 -0.25
N TYR A 65 3.99 -5.02 0.23
CA TYR A 65 4.03 -5.35 1.65
C TYR A 65 5.42 -5.81 2.14
N THR A 66 5.53 -5.97 3.47
CA THR A 66 6.65 -6.63 4.14
C THR A 66 6.14 -7.86 4.89
N PRO A 67 6.86 -9.01 4.85
CA PRO A 67 6.37 -10.27 5.45
C PRO A 67 6.37 -10.30 6.98
N ASP A 68 6.79 -9.25 7.66
CA ASP A 68 6.87 -9.16 9.12
C ASP A 68 5.64 -8.51 9.78
N ILE A 69 4.58 -8.25 9.00
CA ILE A 69 3.37 -7.59 9.48
C ILE A 69 2.20 -8.59 9.52
N GLU A 70 1.71 -8.90 10.72
CA GLU A 70 0.61 -9.87 10.94
C GLU A 70 -0.65 -9.50 10.15
N LYS A 71 -1.01 -8.22 10.09
CA LYS A 71 -2.18 -7.74 9.34
C LYS A 71 -2.11 -8.07 7.85
N VAL A 72 -0.91 -8.20 7.29
CA VAL A 72 -0.71 -8.58 5.89
C VAL A 72 -1.20 -10.00 5.65
N TYR A 73 -0.86 -10.94 6.51
CA TYR A 73 -1.32 -12.33 6.37
C TYR A 73 -2.83 -12.46 6.49
N THR A 74 -3.43 -11.74 7.43
CA THR A 74 -4.90 -11.67 7.54
C THR A 74 -5.52 -11.14 6.24
N PHE A 75 -4.97 -10.06 5.70
CA PHE A 75 -5.42 -9.50 4.42
C PHE A 75 -5.27 -10.50 3.27
N LEU A 76 -4.12 -11.16 3.14
CA LEU A 76 -3.87 -12.12 2.05
C LEU A 76 -4.83 -13.32 2.10
N ILE A 77 -5.09 -13.85 3.31
CA ILE A 77 -6.05 -14.95 3.52
C ILE A 77 -7.48 -14.52 3.11
N ASP A 78 -7.88 -13.32 3.47
CA ASP A 78 -9.19 -12.80 3.08
C ASP A 78 -9.26 -12.47 1.59
N PHE A 79 -8.18 -11.92 1.02
CA PHE A 79 -8.08 -11.58 -0.40
C PHE A 79 -8.14 -12.82 -1.29
N ASP A 80 -7.57 -13.95 -0.88
CA ASP A 80 -7.60 -15.22 -1.63
C ASP A 80 -9.03 -15.63 -2.04
N LYS A 81 -10.02 -15.39 -1.19
CA LYS A 81 -11.42 -15.66 -1.49
C LYS A 81 -11.94 -14.86 -2.67
N TYR A 82 -11.57 -13.58 -2.73
CA TYR A 82 -11.97 -12.68 -3.82
C TYR A 82 -11.14 -12.92 -5.08
N PHE A 83 -9.86 -13.21 -4.92
CA PHE A 83 -8.96 -13.53 -6.02
C PHE A 83 -9.46 -14.74 -6.82
N LYS A 84 -9.96 -15.79 -6.15
CA LYS A 84 -10.56 -16.96 -6.80
C LYS A 84 -11.81 -16.65 -7.62
N VAL A 85 -12.58 -15.63 -7.22
CA VAL A 85 -13.77 -15.18 -7.96
C VAL A 85 -13.41 -14.33 -9.15
N LEU A 86 -12.37 -13.53 -9.04
CA LEU A 86 -11.91 -12.64 -10.12
C LEU A 86 -11.12 -13.37 -11.21
N ASP A 87 -10.41 -14.44 -10.82
CA ASP A 87 -9.65 -15.38 -11.67
C ASP A 87 -9.00 -14.74 -12.92
N ASP A 88 -9.64 -14.89 -14.08
CA ASP A 88 -9.15 -14.41 -15.38
C ASP A 88 -9.28 -12.89 -15.59
N LYS A 89 -9.92 -12.19 -14.67
CA LYS A 89 -10.13 -10.74 -14.74
C LYS A 89 -9.11 -9.92 -13.99
N ILE A 90 -8.20 -10.57 -13.28
CA ILE A 90 -7.20 -9.91 -12.48
C ILE A 90 -5.79 -10.41 -12.83
N LYS A 91 -4.88 -9.46 -13.00
CA LYS A 91 -3.46 -9.73 -13.09
C LYS A 91 -2.81 -9.24 -11.81
N LEU A 92 -2.39 -10.20 -10.98
CA LEU A 92 -1.78 -9.91 -9.69
C LEU A 92 -0.28 -9.72 -9.82
N GLY A 93 0.22 -8.64 -9.25
CA GLY A 93 1.63 -8.37 -8.98
C GLY A 93 1.92 -8.37 -7.48
N ILE A 94 3.00 -9.01 -7.06
CA ILE A 94 3.47 -8.96 -5.67
C ILE A 94 4.80 -8.23 -5.62
N HIS A 95 4.90 -7.26 -4.73
CA HIS A 95 6.06 -6.42 -4.51
C HIS A 95 6.39 -6.34 -3.02
N PHE A 96 7.67 -6.31 -2.72
CA PHE A 96 8.15 -6.20 -1.35
C PHE A 96 8.78 -4.83 -1.13
N ILE A 97 8.42 -4.21 0.00
CA ILE A 97 8.93 -2.90 0.37
C ILE A 97 10.29 -3.09 1.04
N THR A 98 11.33 -2.59 0.39
CA THR A 98 12.70 -2.56 0.94
C THR A 98 13.28 -1.15 0.76
N TYR A 99 14.24 -0.80 1.60
CA TYR A 99 14.91 0.49 1.56
C TYR A 99 16.42 0.31 1.51
N PRO A 100 17.17 1.16 0.83
CA PRO A 100 18.62 1.17 0.95
C PRO A 100 19.03 1.71 2.33
N HIS A 101 20.15 1.24 2.88
CA HIS A 101 20.60 1.58 4.24
C HIS A 101 20.74 3.09 4.49
N PHE A 102 21.11 3.88 3.48
CA PHE A 102 21.23 5.32 3.60
C PHE A 102 19.88 6.06 3.78
N ALA A 103 18.75 5.38 3.61
CA ALA A 103 17.43 5.95 3.87
C ALA A 103 17.05 5.94 5.36
N TYR A 104 17.87 5.28 6.20
CA TYR A 104 17.69 5.22 7.65
C TYR A 104 18.67 6.15 8.37
N ASP A 105 18.36 6.49 9.62
CA ASP A 105 19.28 7.22 10.49
C ASP A 105 20.57 6.41 10.72
N PRO A 106 21.74 6.93 10.30
CA PRO A 106 23.01 6.23 10.43
C PRO A 106 23.37 5.83 11.87
N ASN A 107 22.79 6.50 12.88
CA ASN A 107 23.10 6.26 14.29
C ASN A 107 22.23 5.14 14.92
N SER A 108 21.17 4.70 14.25
CA SER A 108 20.24 3.69 14.79
C SER A 108 20.25 2.36 14.04
N TYR A 109 21.22 2.16 13.14
CA TYR A 109 21.12 1.13 12.14
C TYR A 109 22.44 0.38 11.91
N THR A 110 22.40 -0.95 12.03
CA THR A 110 23.53 -1.84 11.74
C THR A 110 23.31 -2.52 10.39
N PRO A 111 23.97 -2.06 9.30
CA PRO A 111 23.71 -2.55 7.95
C PRO A 111 23.86 -4.06 7.76
N LYS A 112 24.60 -4.75 8.62
CA LYS A 112 24.85 -6.18 8.51
C LYS A 112 23.67 -7.04 8.96
N GLU A 113 22.89 -6.58 9.93
CA GLU A 113 21.80 -7.35 10.54
C GLU A 113 20.48 -7.19 9.79
N ASP A 114 20.22 -5.99 9.25
CA ASP A 114 18.95 -5.64 8.66
C ASP A 114 18.98 -5.60 7.12
N CYS A 115 20.11 -5.89 6.49
CA CYS A 115 20.28 -5.74 5.05
C CYS A 115 20.81 -6.98 4.34
N LEU A 116 20.44 -7.11 3.08
CA LEU A 116 21.12 -7.93 2.07
C LEU A 116 21.71 -7.04 0.96
N GLY A 117 22.53 -7.63 0.10
CA GLY A 117 23.11 -6.94 -1.06
C GLY A 117 23.98 -5.74 -0.68
N SER A 118 24.83 -5.90 0.36
CA SER A 118 25.73 -4.82 0.83
C SER A 118 25.00 -3.52 1.23
N GLY A 119 23.79 -3.64 1.81
CA GLY A 119 23.02 -2.49 2.25
C GLY A 119 22.04 -1.93 1.22
N LEU A 120 21.84 -2.60 0.11
CA LEU A 120 20.87 -2.17 -0.91
C LEU A 120 19.42 -2.52 -0.54
N TYR A 121 19.23 -3.64 0.13
CA TYR A 121 17.90 -4.15 0.50
C TYR A 121 17.81 -4.33 2.00
N CYS A 122 17.15 -3.40 2.65
CA CYS A 122 17.00 -3.36 4.10
C CYS A 122 15.53 -3.30 4.50
N ILE A 123 15.20 -3.97 5.59
CA ILE A 123 13.89 -3.86 6.24
C ILE A 123 14.16 -3.70 7.75
N ARG A 124 13.56 -2.68 8.37
CA ARG A 124 13.60 -2.57 9.83
C ARG A 124 12.64 -3.60 10.42
N PRO A 125 13.10 -4.47 11.34
CA PRO A 125 12.23 -5.47 11.95
C PRO A 125 10.99 -4.86 12.60
N GLY A 126 9.85 -5.47 12.33
CA GLY A 126 8.56 -5.08 12.88
C GLY A 126 8.25 -5.78 14.23
N LYS A 127 6.97 -6.03 14.49
CA LYS A 127 6.46 -6.54 15.78
C LYS A 127 6.34 -8.07 15.87
N LEU A 128 6.59 -8.83 14.81
CA LEU A 128 6.43 -10.30 14.81
C LEU A 128 7.56 -11.08 15.52
N GLY A 129 8.44 -10.39 16.24
CA GLY A 129 9.54 -11.03 16.99
C GLY A 129 10.71 -11.48 16.11
N ILE A 130 10.71 -11.16 14.83
CA ILE A 130 11.87 -11.30 13.95
C ILE A 130 12.82 -10.17 14.31
N THR A 131 13.99 -10.52 14.80
CA THR A 131 14.99 -9.54 15.31
C THR A 131 15.98 -9.08 14.23
N ASP A 132 15.94 -9.68 13.05
CA ASP A 132 16.92 -9.48 11.99
C ASP A 132 16.21 -9.12 10.69
N GLY A 133 16.40 -7.89 10.20
CA GLY A 133 15.78 -7.38 8.99
C GLY A 133 16.24 -8.13 7.72
N SER A 134 17.48 -8.65 7.71
CA SER A 134 17.98 -9.44 6.58
C SER A 134 17.19 -10.74 6.38
N LEU A 135 16.67 -11.34 7.47
CA LEU A 135 15.81 -12.52 7.37
C LEU A 135 14.45 -12.18 6.75
N ILE A 136 13.92 -10.99 7.03
CA ILE A 136 12.68 -10.51 6.42
C ILE A 136 12.89 -10.26 4.92
N VAL A 137 14.02 -9.68 4.53
CA VAL A 137 14.39 -9.51 3.11
C VAL A 137 14.53 -10.87 2.43
N LEU A 138 15.17 -11.85 3.09
CA LEU A 138 15.31 -13.21 2.56
C LEU A 138 13.95 -13.88 2.36
N GLU A 139 13.04 -13.71 3.31
CA GLU A 139 11.67 -14.23 3.20
C GLU A 139 10.91 -13.57 2.04
N SER A 140 11.06 -12.26 1.85
CA SER A 140 10.51 -11.53 0.71
C SER A 140 10.99 -12.11 -0.63
N ILE A 141 12.29 -12.43 -0.73
CA ILE A 141 12.87 -13.06 -1.92
C ILE A 141 12.27 -14.44 -2.17
N LYS A 142 12.13 -15.27 -1.12
CA LYS A 142 11.53 -16.61 -1.24
C LYS A 142 10.09 -16.53 -1.74
N GLN A 143 9.28 -15.66 -1.14
CA GLN A 143 7.89 -15.47 -1.54
C GLN A 143 7.80 -14.97 -2.99
N LYS A 144 8.65 -14.03 -3.39
CA LYS A 144 8.70 -13.56 -4.78
C LYS A 144 9.06 -14.67 -5.76
N CYS A 145 10.08 -15.48 -5.44
CA CYS A 145 10.49 -16.61 -6.27
C CYS A 145 9.37 -17.65 -6.43
N LEU A 146 8.65 -17.96 -5.35
CA LEU A 146 7.51 -18.89 -5.39
C LEU A 146 6.38 -18.34 -6.24
N PHE A 147 6.06 -17.06 -6.08
CA PHE A 147 5.03 -16.41 -6.87
C PHE A 147 5.36 -16.42 -8.36
N ASP A 148 6.56 -15.99 -8.73
CA ASP A 148 6.99 -15.95 -10.13
C ASP A 148 7.08 -17.37 -10.76
N TRP A 149 7.51 -18.36 -9.97
CA TRP A 149 7.49 -19.75 -10.39
C TRP A 149 6.07 -20.26 -10.65
N GLY A 150 5.13 -19.92 -9.78
CA GLY A 150 3.73 -20.29 -9.94
C GLY A 150 3.12 -19.70 -11.20
N ILE A 151 3.29 -18.40 -11.43
CA ILE A 151 2.83 -17.75 -12.66
C ILE A 151 3.43 -18.43 -13.89
N LYS A 152 4.75 -18.67 -13.90
CA LYS A 152 5.44 -19.29 -15.03
C LYS A 152 4.97 -20.72 -15.33
N ASN A 153 4.49 -21.45 -14.32
CA ASN A 153 4.05 -22.83 -14.47
C ASN A 153 2.51 -22.97 -14.49
N GLU A 154 1.79 -21.85 -14.70
CA GLU A 154 0.32 -21.82 -14.71
C GLU A 154 -0.31 -22.43 -13.46
N LYS A 155 0.42 -22.43 -12.35
CA LYS A 155 -0.07 -22.90 -11.07
C LYS A 155 -0.73 -21.75 -10.32
N LYS A 156 -1.98 -21.96 -9.92
CA LYS A 156 -2.63 -21.03 -9.00
C LYS A 156 -1.88 -21.09 -7.67
N ILE A 157 -1.19 -20.01 -7.34
CA ILE A 157 -0.57 -19.87 -6.02
C ILE A 157 -1.66 -19.31 -5.12
N TYR A 158 -2.00 -20.08 -4.10
CA TYR A 158 -2.85 -19.63 -3.01
C TYR A 158 -1.93 -19.15 -1.88
N PHE A 159 -2.25 -18.01 -1.30
CA PHE A 159 -1.56 -17.45 -0.15
C PHE A 159 -1.92 -18.21 1.13
#